data_1e8d2ec08f482d164b87c226c9c8b53b
#
_entry.id   1e8d2ec08f482d164b87c226c9c8b53b
#
_cell.length_a   1.000
_cell.length_b   1.000
_cell.length_c   1.000
_cell.angle_alpha   90.00
_cell.angle_beta   90.00
_cell.angle_gamma   90.00
#
_symmetry.space_group_name_H-M   'P 1'
#
loop_
_entity.id
_entity.type
_entity.pdbx_description
1 polymer ?
#
loop_
_entity_poly.entity_id
_entity_poly.type
_entity_poly.pdbx_seq_one_letter_code
_entity_poly.pdbx_strand_id
1 'polypeptide(L)'
;MNVDSTGLDATVLVTGASRGIGKAIALRAAQDGFDVVVHCRNRLNEAESVAEQVRAQGRQARVLAFDIAGREAPAAALTADVEAHGAYYGVVCNAGIARDTAFPAMTGEEWDSVVHTNLDAFYNVLNPLVMPMVRRRKPGRIVTLSSVSGLVGNRGQTNYSAAKPGIIGGTKAQGLELAKPGITLN
;
A
#
# COMPACT_ATOMS: atom_id res chain seq x y z
N MET A 1 1.09 -15.02 19.19
CA MET A 1 2.37 -14.33 19.36
C MET A 1 2.05 -12.98 19.98
N ASN A 2 2.39 -12.76 21.22
CA ASN A 2 2.22 -11.45 21.86
C ASN A 2 3.16 -10.47 21.16
N VAL A 3 2.58 -9.48 20.49
CA VAL A 3 3.33 -8.28 20.10
C VAL A 3 3.60 -7.56 21.42
N ASP A 4 4.86 -7.43 21.78
CA ASP A 4 5.26 -6.67 22.96
C ASP A 4 4.62 -5.30 22.91
N SER A 5 3.82 -4.98 23.92
CA SER A 5 3.17 -3.69 24.16
C SER A 5 4.16 -2.62 24.66
N THR A 6 5.42 -2.73 24.26
CA THR A 6 6.42 -1.67 24.48
C THR A 6 6.19 -0.60 23.44
N GLY A 7 5.75 0.59 23.86
CA GLY A 7 5.45 1.80 23.09
C GLY A 7 6.33 2.02 21.87
N LEU A 8 6.04 1.26 20.82
CA LEU A 8 6.68 1.43 19.54
C LEU A 8 5.93 2.54 18.81
N ASP A 9 6.63 3.63 18.55
CA ASP A 9 6.27 4.61 17.50
C ASP A 9 6.31 3.92 16.13
N ALA A 10 5.46 2.91 15.95
CA ALA A 10 5.44 2.05 14.77
C ALA A 10 4.29 2.49 13.87
N THR A 11 4.63 3.22 12.84
CA THR A 11 3.66 3.73 11.86
C THR A 11 3.50 2.78 10.68
N VAL A 12 2.25 2.53 10.29
CA VAL A 12 1.88 1.74 9.11
C VAL A 12 1.23 2.64 8.06
N LEU A 13 1.76 2.64 6.84
CA LEU A 13 1.12 3.24 5.68
C LEU A 13 0.14 2.23 5.06
N VAL A 14 -1.10 2.65 4.82
CA VAL A 14 -2.09 1.85 4.08
C VAL A 14 -2.55 2.61 2.85
N THR A 15 -2.21 2.12 1.66
CA THR A 15 -2.65 2.76 0.42
C THR A 15 -4.11 2.41 0.10
N GLY A 16 -4.87 3.42 -0.41
CA GLY A 16 -6.30 3.24 -0.71
C GLY A 16 -7.16 2.99 0.55
N ALA A 17 -6.82 3.65 1.67
CA ALA A 17 -7.43 3.40 2.97
C ALA A 17 -8.68 4.24 3.27
N SER A 18 -9.15 5.08 2.34
CA SER A 18 -10.36 5.89 2.56
C SER A 18 -11.64 5.05 2.66
N ARG A 19 -11.67 3.82 2.17
CA ARG A 19 -12.83 2.92 2.18
C ARG A 19 -12.45 1.44 2.04
N GLY A 20 -13.47 0.58 2.14
CA GLY A 20 -13.36 -0.86 1.82
C GLY A 20 -12.29 -1.59 2.62
N ILE A 21 -11.54 -2.45 1.96
CA ILE A 21 -10.51 -3.29 2.57
C ILE A 21 -9.42 -2.43 3.22
N GLY A 22 -8.94 -1.39 2.54
CA GLY A 22 -7.91 -0.50 3.08
C GLY A 22 -8.34 0.21 4.36
N LYS A 23 -9.60 0.69 4.44
CA LYS A 23 -10.17 1.23 5.68
C LYS A 23 -10.19 0.20 6.80
N ALA A 24 -10.64 -1.02 6.51
CA ALA A 24 -10.68 -2.09 7.51
C ALA A 24 -9.27 -2.43 8.03
N ILE A 25 -8.27 -2.49 7.14
CA ILE A 25 -6.87 -2.70 7.51
C ILE A 25 -6.35 -1.55 8.39
N ALA A 26 -6.62 -0.31 8.02
CA ALA A 26 -6.18 0.87 8.77
C ALA A 26 -6.74 0.88 10.20
N LEU A 27 -8.04 0.61 10.36
CA LEU A 27 -8.69 0.54 11.66
C LEU A 27 -8.19 -0.66 12.50
N ARG A 28 -7.94 -1.80 11.86
CA ARG A 28 -7.39 -2.96 12.54
C ARG A 28 -5.96 -2.72 13.00
N ALA A 29 -5.12 -2.10 12.17
CA ALA A 29 -3.76 -1.72 12.57
C ALA A 29 -3.77 -0.80 13.80
N ALA A 30 -4.71 0.15 13.86
CA ALA A 30 -4.88 1.01 15.04
C ALA A 30 -5.26 0.22 16.29
N GLN A 31 -6.17 -0.75 16.18
CA GLN A 31 -6.54 -1.65 17.28
C GLN A 31 -5.36 -2.49 17.78
N ASP A 32 -4.47 -2.88 16.87
CA ASP A 32 -3.26 -3.64 17.19
C ASP A 32 -2.11 -2.74 17.71
N GLY A 33 -2.37 -1.43 17.89
CA GLY A 33 -1.45 -0.48 18.55
C GLY A 33 -0.52 0.30 17.61
N PHE A 34 -0.75 0.27 16.29
CA PHE A 34 0.03 1.03 15.32
C PHE A 34 -0.55 2.43 15.07
N ASP A 35 0.32 3.39 14.82
CA ASP A 35 -0.05 4.64 14.20
C ASP A 35 -0.26 4.43 12.70
N VAL A 36 -1.16 5.19 12.08
CA VAL A 36 -1.59 4.89 10.72
C VAL A 36 -1.48 6.11 9.81
N VAL A 37 -0.87 5.90 8.65
CA VAL A 37 -0.97 6.84 7.52
C VAL A 37 -2.04 6.35 6.57
N VAL A 38 -3.10 7.11 6.47
CA VAL A 38 -4.28 6.83 5.63
C VAL A 38 -4.05 7.47 4.27
N HIS A 39 -3.77 6.66 3.25
CA HIS A 39 -3.60 7.21 1.90
C HIS A 39 -4.89 7.12 1.08
N CYS A 40 -5.15 8.17 0.31
CA CYS A 40 -6.18 8.21 -0.72
C CYS A 40 -5.66 8.91 -1.99
N ARG A 41 -6.35 8.74 -3.15
CA ARG A 41 -6.05 9.52 -4.34
C ARG A 41 -6.68 10.91 -4.28
N ASN A 42 -8.01 10.98 -4.10
CA ASN A 42 -8.79 12.22 -4.14
C ASN A 42 -9.97 12.26 -3.14
N ARG A 43 -10.11 11.23 -2.28
CA ARG A 43 -11.20 11.10 -1.31
C ARG A 43 -10.77 11.60 0.07
N LEU A 44 -10.37 12.88 0.15
CA LEU A 44 -9.81 13.46 1.37
C LEU A 44 -10.76 13.38 2.56
N ASN A 45 -12.03 13.74 2.40
CA ASN A 45 -13.00 13.72 3.50
C ASN A 45 -13.23 12.32 4.07
N GLU A 46 -13.28 11.31 3.18
CA GLU A 46 -13.43 9.91 3.58
C GLU A 46 -12.14 9.40 4.28
N ALA A 47 -10.97 9.78 3.78
CA ALA A 47 -9.69 9.43 4.40
C ALA A 47 -9.53 10.11 5.77
N GLU A 48 -9.92 11.37 5.91
CA GLU A 48 -9.88 12.08 7.19
C GLU A 48 -10.84 11.45 8.19
N SER A 49 -12.05 11.07 7.77
CA SER A 49 -12.98 10.33 8.63
C SER A 49 -12.40 9.00 9.13
N VAL A 50 -11.56 8.31 8.32
CA VAL A 50 -10.84 7.11 8.79
C VAL A 50 -9.73 7.49 9.77
N ALA A 51 -8.99 8.55 9.51
CA ALA A 51 -7.95 9.04 10.40
C ALA A 51 -8.52 9.46 11.78
N GLU A 52 -9.68 10.11 11.80
CA GLU A 52 -10.40 10.41 13.04
C GLU A 52 -10.77 9.14 13.83
N GLN A 53 -11.26 8.11 13.14
CA GLN A 53 -11.57 6.82 13.78
C GLN A 53 -10.32 6.13 14.36
N VAL A 54 -9.16 6.29 13.72
CA VAL A 54 -7.87 5.83 14.26
C VAL A 54 -7.48 6.62 15.51
N ARG A 55 -7.60 7.95 15.46
CA ARG A 55 -7.32 8.85 16.61
C ARG A 55 -8.24 8.55 17.80
N ALA A 56 -9.50 8.24 17.55
CA ALA A 56 -10.46 7.83 18.58
C ALA A 56 -10.07 6.53 19.30
N GLN A 57 -9.21 5.71 18.69
CA GLN A 57 -8.62 4.51 19.32
C GLN A 57 -7.31 4.80 20.09
N GLY A 58 -6.97 6.09 20.28
CA GLY A 58 -5.77 6.50 21.00
C GLY A 58 -4.47 6.39 20.19
N ARG A 59 -4.56 6.26 18.86
CA ARG A 59 -3.40 6.21 17.98
C ARG A 59 -3.24 7.50 17.17
N GLN A 60 -2.03 7.75 16.69
CA GLN A 60 -1.83 8.88 15.77
C GLN A 60 -2.24 8.48 14.35
N ALA A 61 -2.83 9.44 13.64
CA ALA A 61 -3.14 9.25 12.23
C ALA A 61 -2.94 10.55 11.44
N ARG A 62 -2.48 10.40 10.21
CA ARG A 62 -2.40 11.47 9.21
C ARG A 62 -2.84 10.99 7.86
N VAL A 63 -3.24 11.91 7.00
CA VAL A 63 -3.71 11.60 5.65
C VAL A 63 -2.68 12.04 4.62
N LEU A 64 -2.38 11.17 3.65
CA LEU A 64 -1.64 11.52 2.46
C LEU A 64 -2.52 11.35 1.23
N ALA A 65 -2.51 12.34 0.34
CA ALA A 65 -3.32 12.32 -0.88
C ALA A 65 -2.43 12.51 -2.11
N PHE A 66 -2.35 11.45 -2.94
CA PHE A 66 -1.65 11.48 -4.23
C PHE A 66 -2.12 10.33 -5.12
N ASP A 67 -1.85 10.42 -6.43
CA ASP A 67 -2.11 9.31 -7.35
C ASP A 67 -0.90 8.37 -7.39
N ILE A 68 -1.11 7.10 -7.04
CA ILE A 68 -0.06 6.08 -7.02
C ILE A 68 0.34 5.58 -8.41
N ALA A 69 -0.45 5.88 -9.44
CA ALA A 69 -0.17 5.46 -10.82
C ALA A 69 1.03 6.20 -11.43
N GLY A 70 1.24 7.46 -11.02
CA GLY A 70 2.40 8.26 -11.42
C GLY A 70 3.64 7.97 -10.57
N ARG A 71 4.81 8.40 -11.03
CA ARG A 71 6.08 8.20 -10.31
C ARG A 71 6.44 9.36 -9.39
N GLU A 72 6.21 10.59 -9.85
CA GLU A 72 6.68 11.80 -9.17
C GLU A 72 5.91 12.10 -7.88
N ALA A 73 4.57 12.05 -7.95
CA ALA A 73 3.73 12.40 -6.81
C ALA A 73 3.90 11.46 -5.61
N PRO A 74 3.92 10.12 -5.76
CA PRO A 74 4.25 9.21 -4.67
C PRO A 74 5.64 9.44 -4.12
N ALA A 75 6.66 9.58 -5.00
CA ALA A 75 8.04 9.79 -4.56
C ALA A 75 8.18 11.07 -3.73
N ALA A 76 7.62 12.18 -4.19
CA ALA A 76 7.68 13.45 -3.46
C ALA A 76 6.94 13.38 -2.12
N ALA A 77 5.68 12.90 -2.12
CA ALA A 77 4.86 12.86 -0.92
C ALA A 77 5.42 11.91 0.15
N LEU A 78 5.87 10.71 -0.26
CA LEU A 78 6.38 9.71 0.66
C LEU A 78 7.76 10.07 1.20
N THR A 79 8.63 10.69 0.38
CA THR A 79 9.91 11.19 0.84
C THR A 79 9.73 12.30 1.87
N ALA A 80 8.88 13.28 1.58
CA ALA A 80 8.58 14.37 2.51
C ALA A 80 7.99 13.87 3.84
N ASP A 81 7.10 12.87 3.78
CA ASP A 81 6.51 12.29 5.00
C ASP A 81 7.56 11.53 5.83
N VAL A 82 8.44 10.78 5.18
CA VAL A 82 9.55 10.08 5.85
C VAL A 82 10.56 11.06 6.46
N GLU A 83 10.85 12.16 5.78
CA GLU A 83 11.74 13.21 6.32
C GLU A 83 11.14 13.88 7.56
N ALA A 84 9.84 14.12 7.56
CA ALA A 84 9.14 14.78 8.66
C ALA A 84 8.86 13.87 9.86
N HIS A 85 8.59 12.57 9.63
CA HIS A 85 8.05 11.66 10.64
C HIS A 85 8.85 10.37 10.84
N GLY A 86 9.91 10.17 10.07
CA GLY A 86 10.70 8.95 10.10
C GLY A 86 10.15 7.81 9.24
N ALA A 87 10.94 6.75 9.10
CA ALA A 87 10.62 5.61 8.25
C ALA A 87 9.50 4.74 8.85
N TYR A 88 8.61 4.27 7.99
CA TYR A 88 7.52 3.36 8.38
C TYR A 88 8.03 2.03 8.94
N TYR A 89 7.27 1.48 9.88
CA TYR A 89 7.38 0.08 10.28
C TYR A 89 6.76 -0.84 9.23
N GLY A 90 5.58 -0.48 8.74
CA GLY A 90 4.83 -1.28 7.81
C GLY A 90 4.28 -0.49 6.63
N VAL A 91 4.15 -1.17 5.50
CA VAL A 91 3.53 -0.65 4.28
C VAL A 91 2.54 -1.68 3.75
N VAL A 92 1.28 -1.26 3.56
CA VAL A 92 0.25 -2.10 2.95
C VAL A 92 -0.12 -1.52 1.59
N CYS A 93 0.31 -2.19 0.52
CA CYS A 93 -0.03 -1.87 -0.85
C CYS A 93 -1.41 -2.46 -1.20
N ASN A 94 -2.47 -1.75 -0.77
CA ASN A 94 -3.86 -2.18 -0.96
C ASN A 94 -4.54 -1.47 -2.14
N ALA A 95 -4.18 -0.23 -2.44
CA ALA A 95 -4.84 0.53 -3.50
C ALA A 95 -4.82 -0.21 -4.85
N GLY A 96 -5.92 -0.16 -5.54
CA GLY A 96 -6.08 -0.78 -6.86
C GLY A 96 -7.44 -0.46 -7.47
N ILE A 97 -7.54 -0.65 -8.78
CA ILE A 97 -8.77 -0.48 -9.55
C ILE A 97 -9.00 -1.68 -10.47
N ALA A 98 -10.24 -1.88 -10.87
CA ALA A 98 -10.63 -2.75 -11.98
C ALA A 98 -11.33 -1.93 -13.07
N ARG A 99 -11.17 -2.34 -14.31
CA ARG A 99 -11.91 -1.88 -15.49
C ARG A 99 -12.25 -3.11 -16.29
N ASP A 100 -13.45 -3.62 -16.03
CA ASP A 100 -13.89 -4.91 -16.57
C ASP A 100 -14.48 -4.69 -17.98
N THR A 101 -13.78 -5.14 -19.00
CA THR A 101 -14.16 -5.03 -20.41
C THR A 101 -13.67 -6.29 -21.13
N ALA A 102 -14.51 -6.86 -22.02
CA ALA A 102 -14.08 -7.99 -22.84
C ALA A 102 -12.87 -7.61 -23.70
N PHE A 103 -11.86 -8.45 -23.79
CA PHE A 103 -10.57 -8.11 -24.39
C PHE A 103 -10.65 -7.49 -25.79
N PRO A 104 -11.52 -7.97 -26.73
CA PRO A 104 -11.64 -7.35 -28.03
C PRO A 104 -12.20 -5.92 -28.03
N ALA A 105 -12.88 -5.52 -26.94
CA ALA A 105 -13.46 -4.19 -26.77
C ALA A 105 -12.69 -3.31 -25.77
N MET A 106 -11.68 -3.89 -25.11
CA MET A 106 -10.86 -3.19 -24.11
C MET A 106 -10.02 -2.12 -24.80
N THR A 107 -10.11 -0.88 -24.30
CA THR A 107 -9.30 0.22 -24.80
C THR A 107 -7.90 0.22 -24.18
N GLY A 108 -6.94 0.87 -24.87
CA GLY A 108 -5.60 1.08 -24.30
C GLY A 108 -5.65 1.85 -22.99
N GLU A 109 -6.53 2.84 -22.85
CA GLU A 109 -6.71 3.62 -21.63
C GLU A 109 -7.20 2.74 -20.45
N GLU A 110 -8.15 1.83 -20.70
CA GLU A 110 -8.60 0.88 -19.67
C GLU A 110 -7.48 -0.08 -19.25
N TRP A 111 -6.68 -0.56 -20.20
CA TRP A 111 -5.52 -1.37 -19.94
C TRP A 111 -4.49 -0.60 -19.10
N ASP A 112 -4.04 0.55 -19.58
CA ASP A 112 -2.99 1.36 -18.96
C ASP A 112 -3.40 1.81 -17.56
N SER A 113 -4.62 2.29 -17.36
CA SER A 113 -5.11 2.73 -16.06
C SER A 113 -5.07 1.62 -15.01
N VAL A 114 -5.39 0.39 -15.40
CA VAL A 114 -5.35 -0.77 -14.50
C VAL A 114 -3.91 -1.19 -14.21
N VAL A 115 -3.06 -1.29 -15.23
CA VAL A 115 -1.65 -1.67 -15.07
C VAL A 115 -0.91 -0.65 -14.21
N HIS A 116 -1.03 0.64 -14.52
CA HIS A 116 -0.35 1.69 -13.76
C HIS A 116 -0.83 1.77 -12.30
N THR A 117 -2.13 1.65 -12.05
CA THR A 117 -2.65 1.73 -10.69
C THR A 117 -2.37 0.47 -9.87
N ASN A 118 -2.38 -0.73 -10.47
CA ASN A 118 -2.19 -1.96 -9.71
C ASN A 118 -0.74 -2.44 -9.70
N LEU A 119 -0.02 -2.40 -10.83
CA LEU A 119 1.33 -2.96 -10.93
C LEU A 119 2.42 -1.90 -10.75
N ASP A 120 2.38 -0.79 -11.50
CA ASP A 120 3.42 0.24 -11.36
C ASP A 120 3.41 0.88 -9.98
N ALA A 121 2.24 0.96 -9.33
CA ALA A 121 2.11 1.43 -7.96
C ALA A 121 2.93 0.60 -6.95
N PHE A 122 3.19 -0.68 -7.20
CA PHE A 122 4.11 -1.48 -6.39
C PHE A 122 5.49 -0.81 -6.34
N TYR A 123 6.04 -0.46 -7.50
CA TYR A 123 7.31 0.26 -7.58
C TYR A 123 7.19 1.68 -7.02
N ASN A 124 6.18 2.44 -7.45
CA ASN A 124 6.03 3.86 -7.13
C ASN A 124 5.90 4.12 -5.62
N VAL A 125 5.26 3.21 -4.90
CA VAL A 125 5.09 3.29 -3.44
C VAL A 125 6.30 2.74 -2.70
N LEU A 126 6.83 1.59 -3.10
CA LEU A 126 7.88 0.91 -2.32
C LEU A 126 9.28 1.48 -2.57
N ASN A 127 9.57 1.93 -3.78
CA ASN A 127 10.91 2.44 -4.12
C ASN A 127 11.39 3.57 -3.19
N PRO A 128 10.61 4.63 -2.91
CA PRO A 128 11.04 5.69 -1.99
C PRO A 128 11.11 5.24 -0.53
N LEU A 129 10.43 4.14 -0.14
CA LEU A 129 10.30 3.72 1.26
C LEU A 129 11.30 2.63 1.68
N VAL A 130 11.73 1.78 0.76
CA VAL A 130 12.56 0.62 1.10
C VAL A 130 13.88 1.03 1.75
N MET A 131 14.62 1.97 1.18
CA MET A 131 15.89 2.39 1.75
C MET A 131 15.78 3.07 3.12
N PRO A 132 14.82 3.98 3.38
CA PRO A 132 14.52 4.44 4.73
C PRO A 132 14.22 3.31 5.72
N MET A 133 13.40 2.32 5.33
CA MET A 133 13.10 1.16 6.18
C MET A 133 14.35 0.35 6.50
N VAL A 134 15.22 0.10 5.52
CA VAL A 134 16.51 -0.60 5.72
C VAL A 134 17.44 0.18 6.66
N ARG A 135 17.57 1.49 6.46
CA ARG A 135 18.43 2.37 7.27
C ARG A 135 17.99 2.45 8.72
N ARG A 136 16.71 2.23 9.00
CA ARG A 136 16.20 2.16 10.37
C ARG A 136 16.82 1.02 11.20
N ARG A 137 17.37 -0.01 10.56
CA ARG A 137 17.99 -1.20 11.19
C ARG A 137 17.09 -1.89 12.22
N LYS A 138 15.78 -1.86 11.99
CA LYS A 138 14.76 -2.52 12.80
C LYS A 138 13.86 -3.34 11.88
N PRO A 139 13.21 -4.39 12.39
CA PRO A 139 12.28 -5.19 11.59
C PRO A 139 11.21 -4.34 10.92
N GLY A 140 10.82 -4.72 9.71
CA GLY A 140 9.75 -4.06 8.95
C GLY A 140 8.83 -5.08 8.29
N ARG A 141 7.66 -4.61 7.84
CA ARG A 141 6.64 -5.44 7.19
C ARG A 141 6.10 -4.75 5.95
N ILE A 142 6.07 -5.47 4.86
CA ILE A 142 5.41 -5.03 3.63
C ILE A 142 4.36 -6.08 3.27
N VAL A 143 3.14 -5.63 3.04
CA VAL A 143 2.03 -6.49 2.61
C VAL A 143 1.51 -5.97 1.28
N THR A 144 1.40 -6.86 0.31
CA THR A 144 0.89 -6.54 -1.03
C THR A 144 -0.38 -7.31 -1.32
N LEU A 145 -1.41 -6.64 -1.83
CA LEU A 145 -2.67 -7.28 -2.13
C LEU A 145 -2.72 -7.69 -3.60
N SER A 146 -2.62 -8.98 -3.85
CA SER A 146 -2.87 -9.59 -5.15
C SER A 146 -4.35 -9.99 -5.30
N SER A 147 -4.67 -10.91 -6.18
CA SER A 147 -6.03 -11.39 -6.43
C SER A 147 -6.01 -12.82 -6.95
N VAL A 148 -7.05 -13.58 -6.62
CA VAL A 148 -7.31 -14.89 -7.21
C VAL A 148 -7.49 -14.79 -8.74
N SER A 149 -8.03 -13.68 -9.26
CA SER A 149 -8.12 -13.42 -10.70
C SER A 149 -6.77 -13.44 -11.41
N GLY A 150 -5.67 -13.15 -10.68
CA GLY A 150 -4.32 -13.28 -11.19
C GLY A 150 -3.81 -14.71 -11.30
N LEU A 151 -4.42 -15.66 -10.60
CA LEU A 151 -4.02 -17.07 -10.61
C LEU A 151 -4.85 -17.89 -11.60
N VAL A 152 -6.16 -17.65 -11.65
CA VAL A 152 -7.09 -18.48 -12.46
C VAL A 152 -7.65 -17.74 -13.67
N GLY A 153 -7.42 -16.44 -13.78
CA GLY A 153 -8.06 -15.56 -14.76
C GLY A 153 -9.50 -15.22 -14.40
N ASN A 154 -10.03 -14.17 -15.02
CA ASN A 154 -11.44 -13.84 -14.94
C ASN A 154 -11.90 -13.19 -16.24
N ARG A 155 -13.06 -13.57 -16.75
CA ARG A 155 -13.62 -13.01 -17.98
C ARG A 155 -13.81 -11.48 -17.84
N GLY A 156 -13.36 -10.73 -18.84
CA GLY A 156 -13.43 -9.26 -18.81
C GLY A 156 -12.35 -8.57 -18.00
N GLN A 157 -11.45 -9.31 -17.32
CA GLN A 157 -10.41 -8.77 -16.46
C GLN A 157 -8.98 -9.05 -16.96
N THR A 158 -8.76 -9.06 -18.26
CA THR A 158 -7.45 -9.39 -18.82
C THR A 158 -6.35 -8.43 -18.30
N ASN A 159 -6.64 -7.12 -18.25
CA ASN A 159 -5.76 -6.11 -17.67
C ASN A 159 -5.47 -6.36 -16.18
N TYR A 160 -6.50 -6.60 -15.39
CA TYR A 160 -6.39 -6.83 -13.95
C TYR A 160 -5.71 -8.18 -13.63
N SER A 161 -6.07 -9.23 -14.38
CA SER A 161 -5.46 -10.55 -14.26
C SER A 161 -4.00 -10.59 -14.75
N ALA A 162 -3.57 -9.64 -15.60
CA ALA A 162 -2.18 -9.47 -15.97
C ALA A 162 -1.39 -8.72 -14.88
N ALA A 163 -1.98 -7.66 -14.31
CA ALA A 163 -1.31 -6.80 -13.33
C ALA A 163 -1.08 -7.50 -11.96
N LYS A 164 -2.07 -8.23 -11.46
CA LYS A 164 -2.03 -8.81 -10.11
C LYS A 164 -0.99 -9.92 -9.90
N PRO A 165 -0.71 -10.83 -10.84
CA PRO A 165 0.42 -11.77 -10.71
C PRO A 165 1.79 -11.11 -10.72
N GLY A 166 1.94 -9.98 -11.43
CA GLY A 166 3.17 -9.20 -11.41
C GLY A 166 3.57 -8.76 -10.00
N ILE A 167 2.58 -8.41 -9.16
CA ILE A 167 2.80 -8.09 -7.74
C ILE A 167 3.38 -9.31 -7.01
N ILE A 168 2.88 -10.53 -7.26
CA ILE A 168 3.38 -11.75 -6.62
C ILE A 168 4.86 -11.96 -6.96
N GLY A 169 5.22 -11.83 -8.25
CA GLY A 169 6.60 -11.93 -8.71
C GLY A 169 7.50 -10.88 -8.06
N GLY A 170 7.09 -9.62 -8.11
CA GLY A 170 7.83 -8.50 -7.49
C GLY A 170 7.99 -8.68 -5.97
N THR A 171 6.94 -9.11 -5.28
CA THR A 171 6.98 -9.36 -3.82
C THR A 171 7.98 -10.47 -3.47
N LYS A 172 8.00 -11.58 -4.22
CA LYS A 172 8.94 -12.67 -4.01
C LYS A 172 10.38 -12.22 -4.23
N ALA A 173 10.66 -11.52 -5.34
CA ALA A 173 12.01 -11.05 -5.67
C ALA A 173 12.52 -10.05 -4.61
N GLN A 174 11.72 -9.04 -4.28
CA GLN A 174 12.09 -8.04 -3.29
C GLN A 174 12.20 -8.65 -1.87
N GLY A 175 11.41 -9.68 -1.56
CA GLY A 175 11.51 -10.43 -0.31
C GLY A 175 12.87 -11.07 -0.10
N LEU A 176 13.50 -11.60 -1.16
CA LEU A 176 14.86 -12.14 -1.10
C LEU A 176 15.90 -11.05 -0.82
N GLU A 177 15.74 -9.86 -1.43
CA GLU A 177 16.65 -8.73 -1.23
C GLU A 177 16.56 -8.15 0.19
N LEU A 178 15.37 -8.13 0.79
CA LEU A 178 15.09 -7.51 2.07
C LEU A 178 15.11 -8.48 3.27
N ALA A 179 15.34 -9.76 3.04
CA ALA A 179 15.40 -10.76 4.11
C ALA A 179 16.50 -10.46 5.13
N LYS A 180 17.71 -10.12 4.66
CA LYS A 180 18.86 -9.82 5.53
C LYS A 180 18.64 -8.58 6.43
N PRO A 181 18.07 -7.47 5.97
CA PRO A 181 17.67 -6.35 6.82
C PRO A 181 16.51 -6.65 7.80
N GLY A 182 15.88 -7.81 7.74
CA GLY A 182 14.76 -8.18 8.62
C GLY A 182 13.42 -7.56 8.21
N ILE A 183 13.29 -7.16 6.94
CA ILE A 183 12.03 -6.67 6.38
C ILE A 183 11.37 -7.84 5.63
N THR A 184 10.18 -8.25 6.07
CA THR A 184 9.44 -9.32 5.40
C THR A 184 8.40 -8.76 4.44
N LEU A 185 8.24 -9.44 3.29
CA LEU A 185 7.21 -9.15 2.29
C LEU A 185 6.26 -10.34 2.15
N ASN A 186 4.95 -10.05 2.14
CA ASN A 186 3.88 -11.03 1.98
C ASN A 186 2.81 -10.52 1.01
#